data_caf9248cd79460bb9065cd6f82b2fa48
#
_entry.id   caf9248cd79460bb9065cd6f82b2fa48
#
_cell.length_a   1.000
_cell.length_b   1.000
_cell.length_c   1.000
_cell.angle_alpha   90.00
_cell.angle_beta   90.00
_cell.angle_gamma   90.00
#
_symmetry.space_group_name_H-M   'P 1'
#
loop_
_entity.id
_entity.type
_entity.pdbx_description
1 polymer ?
#
loop_
_entity_poly.entity_id
_entity_poly.type
_entity_poly.pdbx_seq_one_letter_code
_entity_poly.pdbx_strand_id
1 'polypeptide(L)'
;RPFHWFSWYKKIKLRRFKNCRPKSIYEKQLINDGIVVIPNFLPSQEFIKLKEEYNQIILNSQKLKIIEKGSVKIEIHPMTNKESKKFPMMENFSKNKELIRLISVGEGINPVEQIKNFDLENSSFGDPQDDSDQNVQFHCDVHFDSHKILYYISDVSEEDAPFIYCKKSHKNNFQRMWYELKRGQLEDSHKDSYRIENHLDKKFFANYFKKITEHKHRVIAPENTLIIANVHGFHKRGEASKDKKGSIIRIPYRYNPLGPSKSIPADLYNGNLF
;
A
#
# COMPACT_ATOMS: atom_id res chain seq x y z
N ARG A 1 -17.73 13.13 -15.19
CA ARG A 1 -16.94 12.14 -14.38
C ARG A 1 -17.28 12.11 -12.88
N PRO A 2 -17.70 13.20 -12.18
CA PRO A 2 -18.05 13.12 -10.74
C PRO A 2 -19.23 12.19 -10.44
N PHE A 3 -20.19 12.06 -11.33
CA PHE A 3 -21.35 11.18 -11.15
C PHE A 3 -21.00 9.68 -11.18
N HIS A 4 -20.06 9.27 -12.01
CA HIS A 4 -19.58 7.88 -12.03
C HIS A 4 -18.85 7.51 -10.74
N TRP A 5 -18.08 8.44 -10.20
CA TRP A 5 -17.36 8.28 -8.95
C TRP A 5 -18.30 8.14 -7.75
N PHE A 6 -19.37 8.97 -7.68
CA PHE A 6 -20.37 8.90 -6.62
C PHE A 6 -21.20 7.60 -6.67
N SER A 7 -21.60 7.18 -7.87
CA SER A 7 -22.32 5.91 -8.07
C SER A 7 -21.46 4.71 -7.64
N TRP A 8 -20.19 4.73 -7.99
CA TRP A 8 -19.23 3.70 -7.64
C TRP A 8 -18.97 3.64 -6.11
N TYR A 9 -18.73 4.77 -5.47
CA TYR A 9 -18.59 4.89 -4.02
C TYR A 9 -19.81 4.32 -3.27
N LYS A 10 -21.02 4.62 -3.75
CA LYS A 10 -22.26 4.08 -3.21
C LYS A 10 -22.33 2.55 -3.35
N LYS A 11 -21.88 2.00 -4.48
CA LYS A 11 -21.82 0.54 -4.71
C LYS A 11 -20.83 -0.14 -3.76
N ILE A 12 -19.65 0.41 -3.53
CA ILE A 12 -18.67 -0.14 -2.57
C ILE A 12 -19.23 -0.10 -1.16
N LYS A 13 -19.75 1.03 -0.71
CA LYS A 13 -20.36 1.12 0.62
C LYS A 13 -21.46 0.09 0.83
N LEU A 14 -22.33 -0.11 -0.18
CA LEU A 14 -23.38 -1.12 -0.12
C LEU A 14 -22.82 -2.55 -0.07
N ARG A 15 -21.77 -2.85 -0.83
CA ARG A 15 -21.11 -4.16 -0.79
C ARG A 15 -20.43 -4.42 0.56
N ARG A 16 -19.68 -3.45 1.09
CA ARG A 16 -19.08 -3.54 2.44
C ARG A 16 -20.15 -3.78 3.50
N PHE A 17 -21.27 -3.08 3.41
CA PHE A 17 -22.36 -3.24 4.36
C PHE A 17 -23.01 -4.63 4.31
N LYS A 18 -23.20 -5.19 3.11
CA LYS A 18 -23.84 -6.52 2.94
C LYS A 18 -22.89 -7.67 3.29
N ASN A 19 -21.65 -7.65 2.81
CA ASN A 19 -20.78 -8.83 2.78
C ASN A 19 -19.62 -8.80 3.78
N CYS A 20 -19.20 -7.62 4.23
CA CYS A 20 -17.97 -7.43 4.99
C CYS A 20 -18.13 -6.44 6.14
N ARG A 21 -19.17 -6.63 6.97
CA ARG A 21 -19.34 -5.79 8.15
C ARG A 21 -18.15 -5.93 9.08
N PRO A 22 -17.45 -4.82 9.44
CA PRO A 22 -16.28 -4.87 10.31
C PRO A 22 -16.65 -5.41 11.70
N LYS A 23 -15.94 -6.44 12.16
CA LYS A 23 -16.18 -7.09 13.46
C LYS A 23 -15.06 -6.76 14.45
N SER A 24 -13.81 -6.97 14.05
CA SER A 24 -12.65 -6.76 14.92
C SER A 24 -12.29 -5.27 15.07
N ILE A 25 -11.45 -4.99 16.05
CA ILE A 25 -10.90 -3.63 16.26
C ILE A 25 -10.03 -3.21 15.06
N TYR A 26 -9.25 -4.12 14.50
CA TYR A 26 -8.39 -3.89 13.34
C TYR A 26 -9.19 -3.57 12.07
N GLU A 27 -10.29 -4.31 11.83
CA GLU A 27 -11.19 -4.05 10.72
C GLU A 27 -11.84 -2.66 10.83
N LYS A 28 -12.28 -2.29 12.04
CA LYS A 28 -12.86 -0.96 12.32
C LYS A 28 -11.81 0.14 12.12
N GLN A 29 -10.58 -0.08 12.60
CA GLN A 29 -9.48 0.87 12.42
C GLN A 29 -9.16 1.07 10.94
N LEU A 30 -9.03 -0.02 10.15
CA LEU A 30 -8.79 0.05 8.71
C LEU A 30 -9.85 0.90 8.00
N ILE A 31 -11.13 0.68 8.29
CA ILE A 31 -12.23 1.45 7.68
C ILE A 31 -12.27 2.91 8.17
N ASN A 32 -11.96 3.15 9.45
CA ASN A 32 -12.08 4.49 10.02
C ASN A 32 -10.86 5.38 9.71
N ASP A 33 -9.67 4.83 9.83
CA ASP A 33 -8.41 5.57 9.70
C ASP A 33 -7.76 5.42 8.34
N GLY A 34 -8.15 4.37 7.57
CA GLY A 34 -7.55 4.02 6.28
C GLY A 34 -6.24 3.25 6.40
N ILE A 35 -5.79 3.00 7.62
CA ILE A 35 -4.60 2.21 7.92
C ILE A 35 -4.80 1.40 9.17
N VAL A 36 -4.26 0.19 9.18
CA VAL A 36 -4.10 -0.64 10.37
C VAL A 36 -2.67 -1.17 10.44
N VAL A 37 -2.12 -1.20 11.65
CA VAL A 37 -0.78 -1.72 11.95
C VAL A 37 -0.94 -2.79 13.02
N ILE A 38 -0.48 -4.00 12.75
CA ILE A 38 -0.65 -5.18 13.63
C ILE A 38 0.74 -5.76 13.90
N PRO A 39 1.36 -5.42 15.03
CA PRO A 39 2.63 -6.01 15.43
C PRO A 39 2.44 -7.47 15.86
N ASN A 40 3.49 -8.27 15.76
CA ASN A 40 3.48 -9.70 16.09
C ASN A 40 2.34 -10.46 15.38
N PHE A 41 2.16 -10.18 14.08
CA PHE A 41 1.03 -10.70 13.30
C PHE A 41 1.02 -12.23 13.21
N LEU A 42 2.17 -12.85 12.98
CA LEU A 42 2.32 -14.29 13.04
C LEU A 42 2.86 -14.73 14.41
N PRO A 43 2.52 -15.95 14.87
CA PRO A 43 3.23 -16.57 15.98
C PRO A 43 4.74 -16.58 15.72
N SER A 44 5.55 -16.31 16.76
CA SER A 44 7.02 -16.13 16.61
C SER A 44 7.70 -17.26 15.86
N GLN A 45 7.33 -18.51 16.13
CA GLN A 45 7.90 -19.68 15.46
C GLN A 45 7.56 -19.76 13.97
N GLU A 46 6.35 -19.34 13.60
CA GLU A 46 5.92 -19.26 12.19
C GLU A 46 6.65 -18.14 11.48
N PHE A 47 6.81 -17.00 12.14
CA PHE A 47 7.53 -15.86 11.58
C PHE A 47 9.00 -16.19 11.31
N ILE A 48 9.70 -16.84 12.25
CA ILE A 48 11.11 -17.26 12.07
C ILE A 48 11.25 -18.12 10.81
N LYS A 49 10.41 -19.15 10.67
CA LYS A 49 10.42 -20.02 9.50
C LYS A 49 10.09 -19.28 8.20
N LEU A 50 9.11 -18.35 8.24
CA LEU A 50 8.78 -17.52 7.08
C LEU A 50 9.97 -16.65 6.66
N LYS A 51 10.67 -16.06 7.62
CA LYS A 51 11.85 -15.24 7.37
C LYS A 51 13.02 -16.06 6.80
N GLU A 52 13.20 -17.29 7.25
CA GLU A 52 14.17 -18.23 6.67
C GLU A 52 13.84 -18.54 5.21
N GLU A 53 12.58 -18.88 4.90
CA GLU A 53 12.16 -19.11 3.51
C GLU A 53 12.32 -17.84 2.66
N TYR A 54 11.97 -16.66 3.18
CA TYR A 54 12.19 -15.38 2.51
C TYR A 54 13.65 -15.20 2.11
N ASN A 55 14.57 -15.38 3.04
CA ASN A 55 16.01 -15.23 2.81
C ASN A 55 16.52 -16.25 1.77
N GLN A 56 16.08 -17.51 1.85
CA GLN A 56 16.43 -18.55 0.87
C GLN A 56 15.96 -18.20 -0.53
N ILE A 57 14.74 -17.67 -0.67
CA ILE A 57 14.17 -17.29 -1.97
C ILE A 57 14.97 -16.14 -2.58
N ILE A 58 15.23 -15.09 -1.80
CA ILE A 58 15.98 -13.92 -2.28
C ILE A 58 17.40 -14.31 -2.71
N LEU A 59 18.11 -15.09 -1.90
CA LEU A 59 19.48 -15.52 -2.19
C LEU A 59 19.59 -16.38 -3.47
N ASN A 60 18.59 -17.20 -3.75
CA ASN A 60 18.59 -18.11 -4.88
C ASN A 60 17.77 -17.61 -6.08
N SER A 61 17.30 -16.36 -6.04
CA SER A 61 16.41 -15.84 -7.06
C SER A 61 17.13 -15.57 -8.38
N GLN A 62 16.68 -16.24 -9.43
CA GLN A 62 17.06 -15.95 -10.82
C GLN A 62 16.12 -14.94 -11.50
N LYS A 63 15.08 -14.46 -10.81
CA LYS A 63 14.01 -13.62 -11.34
C LYS A 63 13.93 -12.26 -10.68
N LEU A 64 15.02 -11.79 -10.09
CA LEU A 64 15.04 -10.49 -9.44
C LEU A 64 14.81 -9.38 -10.47
N LYS A 65 13.74 -8.63 -10.25
CA LYS A 65 13.53 -7.36 -10.92
C LYS A 65 14.17 -6.27 -10.06
N ILE A 66 15.10 -5.54 -10.65
CA ILE A 66 15.76 -4.42 -9.99
C ILE A 66 15.10 -3.13 -10.44
N ILE A 67 14.70 -2.30 -9.49
CA ILE A 67 14.19 -0.95 -9.72
C ILE A 67 15.13 0.01 -9.02
N GLU A 68 15.71 0.94 -9.77
CA GLU A 68 16.53 2.02 -9.24
C GLU A 68 15.78 3.33 -9.43
N LYS A 69 15.66 4.10 -8.36
CA LYS A 69 15.03 5.43 -8.35
C LYS A 69 15.84 6.34 -7.43
N GLY A 70 16.66 7.17 -8.04
CA GLY A 70 17.59 7.97 -7.29
C GLY A 70 18.53 7.11 -6.46
N SER A 71 18.66 7.46 -5.19
CA SER A 71 19.48 6.71 -4.23
C SER A 71 18.87 5.40 -3.74
N VAL A 72 17.72 4.99 -4.28
CA VAL A 72 17.01 3.79 -3.82
C VAL A 72 17.09 2.67 -4.83
N LYS A 73 17.62 1.54 -4.41
CA LYS A 73 17.59 0.29 -5.15
C LYS A 73 16.61 -0.67 -4.48
N ILE A 74 15.65 -1.18 -5.24
CA ILE A 74 14.68 -2.18 -4.79
C ILE A 74 14.86 -3.44 -5.62
N GLU A 75 15.14 -4.54 -4.95
CA GLU A 75 15.21 -5.87 -5.52
C GLU A 75 13.89 -6.59 -5.23
N ILE A 76 13.19 -6.98 -6.29
CA ILE A 76 11.86 -7.57 -6.19
C ILE A 76 11.89 -8.99 -6.74
N HIS A 77 11.49 -9.96 -5.94
CA HIS A 77 11.19 -11.31 -6.37
C HIS A 77 9.66 -11.50 -6.44
N PRO A 78 9.05 -11.56 -7.64
CA PRO A 78 7.62 -11.82 -7.78
C PRO A 78 7.30 -13.25 -7.35
N MET A 79 6.45 -13.42 -6.36
CA MET A 79 5.99 -14.72 -5.88
C MET A 79 4.60 -15.02 -6.44
N THR A 80 4.51 -16.04 -7.26
CA THR A 80 3.23 -16.54 -7.79
C THR A 80 2.66 -17.65 -6.90
N ASN A 81 1.36 -17.94 -7.03
CA ASN A 81 0.73 -19.06 -6.36
C ASN A 81 1.42 -20.42 -6.65
N LYS A 82 1.98 -20.60 -7.85
CA LYS A 82 2.72 -21.82 -8.21
C LYS A 82 4.06 -21.91 -7.48
N GLU A 83 4.72 -20.79 -7.29
CA GLU A 83 6.01 -20.71 -6.58
C GLU A 83 5.81 -20.83 -5.05
N SER A 84 4.81 -20.16 -4.49
CA SER A 84 4.56 -20.22 -3.04
C SER A 84 4.31 -21.63 -2.53
N LYS A 85 3.71 -22.51 -3.35
CA LYS A 85 3.52 -23.94 -3.01
C LYS A 85 4.81 -24.72 -2.76
N LYS A 86 5.95 -24.22 -3.21
CA LYS A 86 7.25 -24.83 -2.95
C LYS A 86 7.82 -24.45 -1.58
N PHE A 87 7.23 -23.47 -0.92
CA PHE A 87 7.67 -22.88 0.34
C PHE A 87 6.49 -22.89 1.32
N PRO A 88 6.45 -23.86 2.25
CA PRO A 88 5.29 -24.09 3.11
C PRO A 88 4.84 -22.87 3.90
N MET A 89 5.77 -22.04 4.38
CA MET A 89 5.42 -20.85 5.16
C MET A 89 4.91 -19.72 4.28
N MET A 90 5.44 -19.54 3.06
CA MET A 90 4.90 -18.61 2.07
C MET A 90 3.49 -19.01 1.62
N GLU A 91 3.27 -20.31 1.43
CA GLU A 91 1.93 -20.82 1.13
C GLU A 91 0.96 -20.57 2.27
N ASN A 92 1.35 -20.88 3.52
CA ASN A 92 0.54 -20.63 4.70
C ASN A 92 0.22 -19.14 4.89
N PHE A 93 1.22 -18.26 4.70
CA PHE A 93 1.03 -16.82 4.74
C PHE A 93 -0.01 -16.34 3.71
N SER A 94 0.08 -16.84 2.47
CA SER A 94 -0.87 -16.50 1.42
C SER A 94 -2.31 -16.98 1.67
N LYS A 95 -2.48 -17.99 2.55
CA LYS A 95 -3.78 -18.56 2.99
C LYS A 95 -4.20 -18.07 4.36
N ASN A 96 -3.47 -17.14 4.98
CA ASN A 96 -3.77 -16.66 6.33
C ASN A 96 -5.18 -16.02 6.37
N LYS A 97 -6.04 -16.60 7.17
CA LYS A 97 -7.48 -16.23 7.24
C LYS A 97 -7.71 -14.81 7.74
N GLU A 98 -6.89 -14.35 8.69
CA GLU A 98 -7.00 -12.99 9.23
C GLU A 98 -6.56 -11.96 8.19
N LEU A 99 -5.44 -12.18 7.51
CA LEU A 99 -4.97 -11.34 6.41
C LEU A 99 -6.02 -11.24 5.29
N ILE A 100 -6.54 -12.38 4.83
CA ILE A 100 -7.58 -12.46 3.80
C ILE A 100 -8.85 -11.72 4.26
N ARG A 101 -9.24 -11.88 5.52
CA ARG A 101 -10.40 -11.21 6.09
C ARG A 101 -10.22 -9.68 6.11
N LEU A 102 -9.07 -9.18 6.54
CA LEU A 102 -8.75 -7.75 6.57
C LEU A 102 -8.77 -7.15 5.16
N ILE A 103 -8.18 -7.82 4.17
CA ILE A 103 -8.23 -7.42 2.76
C ILE A 103 -9.68 -7.36 2.29
N SER A 104 -10.45 -8.39 2.57
CA SER A 104 -11.85 -8.48 2.13
C SER A 104 -12.72 -7.37 2.70
N VAL A 105 -12.52 -7.01 3.97
CA VAL A 105 -13.20 -5.88 4.63
C VAL A 105 -12.74 -4.56 4.01
N GLY A 106 -11.45 -4.37 3.81
CA GLY A 106 -10.89 -3.19 3.17
C GLY A 106 -11.46 -2.96 1.79
N GLU A 107 -11.39 -3.96 0.92
CA GLU A 107 -11.86 -3.91 -0.46
C GLU A 107 -13.39 -4.02 -0.61
N GLY A 108 -14.10 -4.46 0.41
CA GLY A 108 -15.55 -4.71 0.36
C GLY A 108 -15.92 -5.86 -0.58
N ILE A 109 -15.09 -6.90 -0.64
CA ILE A 109 -15.26 -8.09 -1.47
C ILE A 109 -15.46 -9.34 -0.62
N ASN A 110 -15.96 -10.41 -1.23
CA ASN A 110 -15.97 -11.71 -0.56
C ASN A 110 -14.53 -12.20 -0.33
N PRO A 111 -14.27 -12.89 0.80
CA PRO A 111 -12.96 -13.47 1.06
C PRO A 111 -12.53 -14.40 -0.08
N VAL A 112 -11.29 -14.25 -0.51
CA VAL A 112 -10.65 -15.19 -1.44
C VAL A 112 -10.10 -16.37 -0.67
N GLU A 113 -9.84 -17.50 -1.34
CA GLU A 113 -9.25 -18.67 -0.70
C GLU A 113 -7.77 -18.47 -0.39
N GLN A 114 -7.09 -17.72 -1.25
CA GLN A 114 -5.65 -17.50 -1.19
C GLN A 114 -5.25 -16.22 -1.92
N ILE A 115 -4.22 -15.55 -1.44
CA ILE A 115 -3.53 -14.46 -2.14
C ILE A 115 -2.67 -15.09 -3.25
N LYS A 116 -2.95 -14.74 -4.50
CA LYS A 116 -2.33 -15.41 -5.66
C LYS A 116 -0.93 -14.90 -5.98
N ASN A 117 -0.71 -13.61 -5.80
CA ASN A 117 0.56 -12.95 -6.15
C ASN A 117 0.95 -11.97 -5.05
N PHE A 118 2.23 -11.95 -4.73
CA PHE A 118 2.85 -10.99 -3.84
C PHE A 118 4.34 -10.86 -4.19
N ASP A 119 4.96 -9.81 -3.73
CA ASP A 119 6.36 -9.50 -4.01
C ASP A 119 7.19 -9.64 -2.73
N LEU A 120 8.35 -10.24 -2.83
CA LEU A 120 9.39 -10.18 -1.80
C LEU A 120 10.33 -9.04 -2.20
N GLU A 121 10.47 -8.03 -1.36
CA GLU A 121 11.22 -6.81 -1.69
C GLU A 121 12.34 -6.57 -0.70
N ASN A 122 13.56 -6.40 -1.22
CA ASN A 122 14.68 -5.84 -0.49
C ASN A 122 14.96 -4.43 -1.01
N SER A 123 14.97 -3.47 -0.12
CA SER A 123 15.33 -2.09 -0.42
C SER A 123 16.68 -1.77 0.18
N SER A 124 17.53 -1.06 -0.57
CA SER A 124 18.76 -0.46 -0.08
C SER A 124 18.77 1.03 -0.42
N PHE A 125 19.26 1.84 0.52
CA PHE A 125 19.20 3.29 0.44
C PHE A 125 20.62 3.85 0.38
N GLY A 126 20.88 4.64 -0.67
CA GLY A 126 22.11 5.38 -0.88
C GLY A 126 22.09 6.77 -0.23
N ASP A 127 22.80 7.70 -0.82
CA ASP A 127 22.86 9.07 -0.31
C ASP A 127 21.49 9.78 -0.42
N PRO A 128 20.95 10.31 0.68
CA PRO A 128 19.63 10.96 0.69
C PRO A 128 19.56 12.27 -0.09
N GLN A 129 20.68 12.81 -0.56
CA GLN A 129 20.70 14.04 -1.36
C GLN A 129 20.21 13.85 -2.81
N ASP A 130 19.95 12.62 -3.24
CA ASP A 130 19.37 12.35 -4.55
C ASP A 130 17.83 12.45 -4.51
N ASP A 131 17.31 13.62 -4.82
CA ASP A 131 15.89 13.99 -4.78
C ASP A 131 15.03 13.33 -5.89
N SER A 132 15.58 12.45 -6.71
CA SER A 132 14.84 11.87 -7.84
C SER A 132 13.75 10.85 -7.42
N ASP A 133 13.73 10.41 -6.15
CA ASP A 133 12.69 9.52 -5.67
C ASP A 133 11.41 10.25 -5.25
N GLN A 134 10.50 10.26 -6.17
CA GLN A 134 9.20 10.89 -5.98
C GLN A 134 8.30 10.22 -4.92
N ASN A 135 8.64 9.03 -4.40
CA ASN A 135 7.86 8.37 -3.34
C ASN A 135 8.03 9.04 -1.97
N VAL A 136 9.00 9.94 -1.80
CA VAL A 136 9.17 10.75 -0.59
C VAL A 136 8.16 11.90 -0.49
N GLN A 137 7.41 12.18 -1.57
CA GLN A 137 6.33 13.17 -1.58
C GLN A 137 4.98 12.53 -1.29
N PHE A 138 4.07 13.25 -0.60
CA PHE A 138 2.73 12.76 -0.35
C PHE A 138 1.93 12.62 -1.64
N HIS A 139 1.44 11.40 -1.88
CA HIS A 139 0.67 11.03 -3.07
C HIS A 139 -0.45 10.04 -2.73
N CYS A 140 -1.29 9.80 -3.72
CA CYS A 140 -2.27 8.71 -3.72
C CYS A 140 -1.92 7.79 -4.90
N ASP A 141 -1.96 6.48 -4.71
CA ASP A 141 -1.69 5.55 -5.83
C ASP A 141 -2.86 5.48 -6.82
N VAL A 142 -4.08 5.65 -6.32
CA VAL A 142 -5.32 5.48 -7.11
C VAL A 142 -6.43 6.40 -6.64
N HIS A 143 -7.45 6.59 -7.48
CA HIS A 143 -8.63 7.44 -7.19
C HIS A 143 -9.80 6.69 -6.56
N PHE A 144 -9.61 5.47 -6.13
CA PHE A 144 -10.65 4.63 -5.54
C PHE A 144 -10.08 3.86 -4.34
N ASP A 145 -10.99 3.39 -3.49
CA ASP A 145 -10.59 2.54 -2.36
C ASP A 145 -9.86 1.30 -2.87
N SER A 146 -8.60 1.20 -2.57
CA SER A 146 -7.75 0.05 -2.83
C SER A 146 -6.68 -0.02 -1.74
N HIS A 147 -6.16 -1.20 -1.47
CA HIS A 147 -5.26 -1.41 -0.34
C HIS A 147 -3.91 -1.93 -0.77
N LYS A 148 -2.87 -1.40 -0.14
CA LYS A 148 -1.51 -1.91 -0.18
C LYS A 148 -1.24 -2.61 1.13
N ILE A 149 -0.68 -3.80 1.05
CA ILE A 149 -0.30 -4.58 2.22
C ILE A 149 1.21 -4.66 2.25
N LEU A 150 1.79 -4.31 3.39
CA LEU A 150 3.22 -4.40 3.68
C LEU A 150 3.38 -5.28 4.92
N TYR A 151 4.21 -6.30 4.82
CA TYR A 151 4.56 -7.12 5.96
C TYR A 151 6.06 -7.04 6.20
N TYR A 152 6.43 -6.51 7.35
CA TYR A 152 7.82 -6.24 7.69
C TYR A 152 8.57 -7.52 8.07
N ILE A 153 9.61 -7.83 7.30
CA ILE A 153 10.53 -8.94 7.53
C ILE A 153 11.76 -8.48 8.34
N SER A 154 12.05 -7.19 8.32
CA SER A 154 13.07 -6.52 9.14
C SER A 154 12.43 -5.43 9.99
N ASP A 155 13.11 -5.06 11.08
CA ASP A 155 12.74 -3.87 11.86
C ASP A 155 12.76 -2.62 10.99
N VAL A 156 11.86 -1.67 11.31
CA VAL A 156 11.81 -0.36 10.66
C VAL A 156 11.84 0.72 11.72
N SER A 157 12.93 1.47 11.76
CA SER A 157 13.15 2.64 12.61
C SER A 157 12.82 3.95 11.88
N GLU A 158 13.09 5.08 12.51
CA GLU A 158 12.99 6.41 11.89
C GLU A 158 13.87 6.56 10.64
N GLU A 159 15.00 5.87 10.62
CA GLU A 159 16.04 5.98 9.60
C GLU A 159 15.91 4.95 8.46
N ASP A 160 14.92 4.06 8.53
CA ASP A 160 14.75 2.95 7.59
C ASP A 160 13.62 3.21 6.57
N ALA A 161 13.41 4.47 6.19
CA ALA A 161 12.37 4.88 5.25
C ALA A 161 10.95 4.43 5.65
N PRO A 162 10.48 4.70 6.88
CA PRO A 162 9.20 4.22 7.37
C PRO A 162 8.04 4.65 6.48
N PHE A 163 7.02 3.80 6.37
CA PHE A 163 5.78 4.16 5.71
C PHE A 163 5.05 5.26 6.49
N ILE A 164 4.68 6.35 5.82
CA ILE A 164 3.97 7.48 6.42
C ILE A 164 2.60 7.60 5.77
N TYR A 165 1.54 7.63 6.58
CA TYR A 165 0.17 7.69 6.13
C TYR A 165 -0.61 8.82 6.82
N CYS A 166 -1.38 9.58 6.06
CA CYS A 166 -2.29 10.59 6.61
C CYS A 166 -3.64 9.93 6.95
N LYS A 167 -3.86 9.65 8.26
CA LYS A 167 -5.10 9.00 8.71
C LYS A 167 -6.34 9.76 8.24
N LYS A 168 -7.38 9.02 7.86
CA LYS A 168 -8.68 9.54 7.38
C LYS A 168 -8.63 10.29 6.05
N SER A 169 -7.47 10.45 5.41
CA SER A 169 -7.34 11.14 4.12
C SER A 169 -7.97 10.36 2.94
N HIS A 170 -8.23 9.06 3.11
CA HIS A 170 -8.98 8.22 2.16
C HIS A 170 -10.49 8.52 2.14
N LYS A 171 -10.99 9.25 3.14
CA LYS A 171 -12.43 9.53 3.24
C LYS A 171 -12.86 10.54 2.19
N ASN A 172 -13.92 10.17 1.48
CA ASN A 172 -14.55 11.02 0.48
C ASN A 172 -15.50 12.03 1.16
N ASN A 173 -14.93 13.01 1.83
CA ASN A 173 -15.64 14.17 2.36
C ASN A 173 -15.67 15.33 1.35
N PHE A 174 -16.40 16.41 1.64
CA PHE A 174 -16.51 17.57 0.78
C PHE A 174 -15.14 18.17 0.39
N GLN A 175 -14.20 18.22 1.32
CA GLN A 175 -12.86 18.77 1.05
C GLN A 175 -12.06 17.88 0.10
N ARG A 176 -12.16 16.55 0.25
CA ARG A 176 -11.54 15.61 -0.69
C ARG A 176 -12.16 15.73 -2.08
N MET A 177 -13.49 15.82 -2.16
CA MET A 177 -14.19 16.00 -3.45
C MET A 177 -13.75 17.31 -4.12
N TRP A 178 -13.64 18.38 -3.35
CA TRP A 178 -13.19 19.67 -3.87
C TRP A 178 -11.73 19.63 -4.33
N TYR A 179 -10.86 18.95 -3.58
CA TYR A 179 -9.48 18.68 -3.98
C TYR A 179 -9.42 17.95 -5.33
N GLU A 180 -10.18 16.86 -5.48
CA GLU A 180 -10.19 16.08 -6.73
C GLU A 180 -10.73 16.90 -7.93
N LEU A 181 -11.75 17.74 -7.71
CA LEU A 181 -12.26 18.64 -8.73
C LEU A 181 -11.21 19.68 -9.14
N LYS A 182 -10.58 20.34 -8.19
CA LYS A 182 -9.53 21.33 -8.45
C LYS A 182 -8.33 20.71 -9.14
N ARG A 183 -7.90 19.54 -8.71
CA ARG A 183 -6.82 18.80 -9.34
C ARG A 183 -7.15 18.43 -10.80
N GLY A 184 -8.38 17.98 -11.05
CA GLY A 184 -8.86 17.67 -12.42
C GLY A 184 -8.97 18.88 -13.36
N GLN A 185 -8.84 20.10 -12.81
CA GLN A 185 -8.78 21.36 -13.59
C GLN A 185 -7.33 21.80 -13.90
N LEU A 186 -6.35 21.15 -13.28
CA LEU A 186 -4.94 21.39 -13.62
C LEU A 186 -4.67 20.75 -14.99
N GLU A 187 -3.98 21.47 -15.85
CA GLU A 187 -3.68 21.01 -17.20
C GLU A 187 -2.89 19.68 -17.20
N ASP A 188 -3.10 18.87 -18.24
CA ASP A 188 -2.47 17.57 -18.44
C ASP A 188 -0.94 17.58 -18.55
N SER A 189 -0.32 18.77 -18.60
CA SER A 189 1.13 18.95 -18.65
C SER A 189 1.86 18.40 -17.40
N HIS A 190 1.14 18.14 -16.32
CA HIS A 190 1.71 17.61 -15.08
C HIS A 190 1.41 16.12 -14.96
N LYS A 191 2.24 15.27 -15.56
CA LYS A 191 2.21 13.80 -15.37
C LYS A 191 2.26 13.38 -13.89
N ASP A 192 2.60 14.29 -12.98
CA ASP A 192 2.71 14.11 -11.53
C ASP A 192 1.51 14.67 -10.75
N SER A 193 0.35 14.77 -11.36
CA SER A 193 -0.86 15.34 -10.75
C SER A 193 -1.35 14.65 -9.47
N TYR A 194 -0.79 13.47 -9.13
CA TYR A 194 -1.12 12.70 -7.92
C TYR A 194 -0.42 13.17 -6.66
N ARG A 195 0.62 14.02 -6.81
CA ARG A 195 1.40 14.56 -5.69
C ARG A 195 0.86 15.90 -5.28
N ILE A 196 0.35 15.98 -4.06
CA ILE A 196 -0.20 17.24 -3.55
C ILE A 196 0.89 18.29 -3.37
N GLU A 197 2.11 17.86 -3.07
CA GLU A 197 3.24 18.77 -2.81
C GLU A 197 3.62 19.61 -4.04
N ASN A 198 3.38 19.10 -5.26
CA ASN A 198 3.64 19.81 -6.50
C ASN A 198 2.70 21.01 -6.75
N HIS A 199 1.70 21.20 -5.90
CA HIS A 199 0.67 22.23 -6.08
C HIS A 199 0.52 23.15 -4.85
N LEU A 200 1.49 23.15 -3.93
CA LEU A 200 1.42 23.94 -2.70
C LEU A 200 1.55 25.45 -2.92
N ASP A 201 1.98 25.89 -4.10
CA ASP A 201 1.94 27.28 -4.55
C ASP A 201 0.51 27.85 -4.54
N LYS A 202 -0.51 27.01 -4.71
CA LYS A 202 -1.91 27.40 -4.69
C LYS A 202 -2.48 27.28 -3.27
N LYS A 203 -2.95 28.39 -2.71
CA LYS A 203 -3.48 28.51 -1.35
C LYS A 203 -4.45 27.41 -0.93
N PHE A 204 -5.31 26.93 -1.84
CA PHE A 204 -6.24 25.85 -1.55
C PHE A 204 -5.51 24.54 -1.24
N PHE A 205 -4.54 24.15 -2.07
CA PHE A 205 -3.78 22.90 -1.89
C PHE A 205 -2.91 22.98 -0.64
N ALA A 206 -2.28 24.10 -0.38
CA ALA A 206 -1.48 24.33 0.84
C ALA A 206 -2.33 24.15 2.11
N ASN A 207 -3.51 24.76 2.16
CA ASN A 207 -4.41 24.63 3.28
C ASN A 207 -4.93 23.19 3.45
N TYR A 208 -5.25 22.52 2.35
CA TYR A 208 -5.70 21.14 2.40
C TYR A 208 -4.56 20.20 2.82
N PHE A 209 -3.36 20.40 2.30
CA PHE A 209 -2.15 19.66 2.68
C PHE A 209 -1.87 19.79 4.19
N LYS A 210 -1.85 21.02 4.72
CA LYS A 210 -1.67 21.26 6.16
C LYS A 210 -2.66 20.43 6.97
N LYS A 211 -3.94 20.47 6.62
CA LYS A 211 -4.98 19.74 7.33
C LYS A 211 -4.81 18.22 7.31
N ILE A 212 -4.48 17.62 6.15
CA ILE A 212 -4.31 16.17 6.07
C ILE A 212 -3.06 15.70 6.81
N THR A 213 -2.00 16.51 6.82
CA THR A 213 -0.73 16.17 7.47
C THR A 213 -0.73 16.34 8.99
N GLU A 214 -1.72 17.02 9.57
CA GLU A 214 -1.96 17.06 11.03
C GLU A 214 -2.14 15.66 11.63
N HIS A 215 -2.67 14.72 10.85
CA HIS A 215 -2.93 13.34 11.25
C HIS A 215 -1.97 12.33 10.60
N LYS A 216 -0.76 12.77 10.20
CA LYS A 216 0.25 11.88 9.68
C LYS A 216 0.69 10.86 10.75
N HIS A 217 0.73 9.61 10.34
CA HIS A 217 1.19 8.49 11.15
C HIS A 217 2.40 7.86 10.48
N ARG A 218 3.53 7.90 11.16
CA ARG A 218 4.77 7.26 10.75
C ARG A 218 4.80 5.87 11.36
N VAL A 219 4.94 4.84 10.54
CA VAL A 219 4.93 3.45 10.98
C VAL A 219 6.35 2.99 11.28
N ILE A 220 6.74 3.17 12.54
CA ILE A 220 7.97 2.61 13.13
C ILE A 220 7.53 1.35 13.86
N ALA A 221 8.08 0.21 13.49
CA ALA A 221 7.61 -1.05 14.03
C ALA A 221 8.68 -2.14 13.89
N PRO A 222 8.66 -3.14 14.78
CA PRO A 222 9.53 -4.31 14.68
C PRO A 222 9.14 -5.16 13.45
N GLU A 223 10.04 -6.07 13.10
CA GLU A 223 9.72 -7.17 12.20
C GLU A 223 8.44 -7.91 12.66
N ASN A 224 7.87 -8.75 11.81
CA ASN A 224 6.59 -9.41 12.07
C ASN A 224 5.40 -8.44 12.25
N THR A 225 5.48 -7.26 11.64
CA THR A 225 4.39 -6.28 11.67
C THR A 225 3.66 -6.25 10.33
N LEU A 226 2.34 -6.48 10.37
CA LEU A 226 1.46 -6.34 9.20
C LEU A 226 0.89 -4.93 9.13
N ILE A 227 0.97 -4.32 7.97
CA ILE A 227 0.38 -3.02 7.65
C ILE A 227 -0.58 -3.19 6.49
N ILE A 228 -1.80 -2.69 6.62
CA ILE A 228 -2.75 -2.58 5.51
C ILE A 228 -3.18 -1.12 5.42
N ALA A 229 -2.96 -0.50 4.27
CA ALA A 229 -3.28 0.90 4.05
C ALA A 229 -4.11 1.11 2.78
N ASN A 230 -5.16 1.92 2.89
CA ASN A 230 -5.96 2.36 1.75
C ASN A 230 -5.18 3.41 0.95
N VAL A 231 -4.71 3.05 -0.23
CA VAL A 231 -3.83 3.89 -1.06
C VAL A 231 -4.56 4.99 -1.85
N HIS A 232 -5.88 5.10 -1.70
CA HIS A 232 -6.61 6.32 -2.03
C HIS A 232 -6.31 7.44 -1.02
N GLY A 233 -5.89 7.10 0.20
CA GLY A 233 -5.39 8.05 1.19
C GLY A 233 -3.97 8.54 0.85
N PHE A 234 -3.64 9.73 1.35
CA PHE A 234 -2.32 10.31 1.15
C PHE A 234 -1.27 9.56 1.99
N HIS A 235 -0.23 9.15 1.31
CA HIS A 235 0.88 8.45 1.93
C HIS A 235 2.19 8.77 1.22
N LYS A 236 3.29 8.45 1.88
CA LYS A 236 4.63 8.57 1.32
C LYS A 236 5.58 7.58 1.99
N ARG A 237 6.75 7.39 1.39
CA ARG A 237 7.89 6.80 2.06
C ARG A 237 8.59 7.88 2.90
N GLY A 238 9.05 7.53 4.09
CA GLY A 238 9.93 8.37 4.90
C GLY A 238 11.33 8.46 4.29
N GLU A 239 12.12 9.32 4.86
CA GLU A 239 13.53 9.43 4.53
C GLU A 239 14.29 8.22 5.07
N ALA A 240 15.35 7.81 4.39
CA ALA A 240 16.27 6.77 4.86
C ALA A 240 17.64 7.38 5.10
N SER A 241 18.35 6.89 6.10
CA SER A 241 19.78 7.13 6.21
C SER A 241 20.54 6.28 5.19
N LYS A 242 21.71 6.76 4.81
CA LYS A 242 22.62 6.04 3.90
C LYS A 242 22.94 4.63 4.43
N ASP A 243 23.08 3.69 3.51
CA ASP A 243 23.43 2.27 3.75
C ASP A 243 22.39 1.47 4.54
N LYS A 244 21.20 2.05 4.80
CA LYS A 244 20.08 1.32 5.39
C LYS A 244 19.48 0.33 4.40
N LYS A 245 18.89 -0.72 4.95
CA LYS A 245 18.23 -1.78 4.18
C LYS A 245 16.91 -2.14 4.82
N GLY A 246 15.94 -2.51 4.02
CA GLY A 246 14.64 -2.96 4.48
C GLY A 246 14.17 -4.18 3.69
N SER A 247 13.49 -5.10 4.37
CA SER A 247 12.94 -6.32 3.77
C SER A 247 11.45 -6.41 4.09
N ILE A 248 10.63 -6.57 3.06
CA ILE A 248 9.16 -6.64 3.20
C ILE A 248 8.57 -7.70 2.27
N ILE A 249 7.42 -8.22 2.66
CA ILE A 249 6.49 -8.85 1.70
C ILE A 249 5.46 -7.78 1.34
N ARG A 250 5.35 -7.47 0.05
CA ARG A 250 4.36 -6.52 -0.47
C ARG A 250 3.29 -7.25 -1.25
N ILE A 251 2.03 -6.99 -0.92
CA ILE A 251 0.89 -7.48 -1.67
C ILE A 251 0.24 -6.28 -2.34
N PRO A 252 0.45 -6.07 -3.64
CA PRO A 252 -0.21 -5.01 -4.40
C PRO A 252 -1.64 -5.45 -4.73
N TYR A 253 -2.53 -5.38 -3.73
CA TYR A 253 -3.92 -5.75 -3.95
C TYR A 253 -4.68 -4.57 -4.55
N ARG A 254 -5.16 -4.73 -5.78
CA ARG A 254 -5.94 -3.70 -6.47
C ARG A 254 -7.20 -4.33 -7.05
N TYR A 255 -8.31 -4.13 -6.38
CA TYR A 255 -9.61 -4.48 -6.91
C TYR A 255 -10.12 -3.36 -7.83
N ASN A 256 -10.39 -3.68 -9.11
CA ASN A 256 -11.06 -2.73 -9.99
C ASN A 256 -12.58 -2.78 -9.75
N PRO A 257 -13.15 -1.79 -9.09
CA PRO A 257 -14.58 -1.78 -8.78
C PRO A 257 -15.49 -1.55 -10.00
N LEU A 258 -14.92 -1.13 -11.11
CA LEU A 258 -15.60 -0.86 -12.38
C LEU A 258 -15.47 -2.03 -13.36
N GLY A 259 -14.61 -2.99 -13.06
CA GLY A 259 -14.39 -4.19 -13.87
C GLY A 259 -15.37 -5.32 -13.55
N PRO A 260 -15.55 -6.29 -14.45
CA PRO A 260 -16.16 -7.56 -14.11
C PRO A 260 -15.37 -8.14 -12.93
N SER A 261 -16.02 -8.73 -11.95
CA SER A 261 -15.58 -9.11 -10.58
C SER A 261 -14.28 -9.94 -10.45
N LYS A 262 -13.36 -9.79 -11.36
CA LYS A 262 -12.04 -10.44 -11.35
C LYS A 262 -11.00 -9.42 -10.87
N SER A 263 -10.22 -9.79 -9.89
CA SER A 263 -8.97 -9.09 -9.54
C SER A 263 -8.17 -8.88 -10.82
N ILE A 264 -7.78 -7.65 -11.12
CA ILE A 264 -6.79 -7.40 -12.17
C ILE A 264 -5.50 -8.05 -11.64
N PRO A 265 -4.90 -8.99 -12.37
CA PRO A 265 -3.58 -9.50 -12.02
C PRO A 265 -2.61 -8.32 -11.90
N ALA A 266 -1.75 -8.34 -10.88
CA ALA A 266 -0.76 -7.28 -10.65
C ALA A 266 0.17 -7.06 -11.86
N ASP A 267 0.33 -8.06 -12.71
CA ASP A 267 1.12 -8.08 -13.93
C ASP A 267 0.58 -7.17 -15.05
N LEU A 268 -0.68 -6.75 -15.00
CA LEU A 268 -1.25 -5.78 -15.94
C LEU A 268 -1.03 -4.32 -15.50
N TYR A 269 -0.43 -4.10 -14.35
CA TYR A 269 -0.06 -2.79 -13.82
C TYR A 269 1.44 -2.47 -14.05
N ASN A 270 1.95 -2.80 -15.22
CA ASN A 270 3.13 -2.12 -15.73
C ASN A 270 2.69 -0.70 -16.08
N GLY A 271 3.13 0.28 -15.29
CA GLY A 271 2.89 1.71 -15.23
C GLY A 271 2.62 2.54 -16.51
N ASN A 272 1.97 1.97 -17.51
CA ASN A 272 1.70 2.58 -18.81
C ASN A 272 0.19 2.71 -19.12
N LEU A 273 -0.67 2.69 -18.12
CA LEU A 273 -2.09 2.99 -18.29
C LEU A 273 -2.46 4.23 -17.47
N PHE A 274 -1.77 5.34 -17.72
CA PHE A 274 -2.29 6.74 -17.66
C PHE A 274 -1.18 7.69 -18.05
#